data_bc41a12e6b0ecdb80bab81804bd15369
#
_entry.id   bc41a12e6b0ecdb80bab81804bd15369
#
_cell.length_a   1.000
_cell.length_b   1.000
_cell.length_c   1.000
_cell.angle_alpha   90.00
_cell.angle_beta   90.00
_cell.angle_gamma   90.00
#
_symmetry.space_group_name_H-M   'P 1'
#
loop_
_entity.id
_entity.type
_entity.pdbx_description
1 polymer ?
#
loop_
_entity_poly.entity_id
_entity_poly.type
_entity_poly.pdbx_seq_one_letter_code
_entity_poly.pdbx_strand_id
1 'polypeptide(L)'
;MGMFHATLTVATLLCSLVAGLLFAFAVVVMPGIRALDDDAFLRAFQKMDGVIQRNQSLFVLVWAGSVPLVIAAAGLGVASAAGPARWATVAAAAIYVLGVQLPTIAVNIPLNNRLQAIDVASLSADERRVARLRFEPRWNRWNVARTVLAVVATVLLLLTRSF
;
A
#
# COMPACT_ATOMS: atom_id res chain seq x y z
N MET A 1 -29.36 -2.65 7.69
CA MET A 1 -28.16 -3.17 7.01
C MET A 1 -27.49 -4.15 7.97
N GLY A 2 -27.26 -5.40 7.56
CA GLY A 2 -26.60 -6.37 8.44
C GLY A 2 -25.15 -5.99 8.70
N MET A 3 -24.59 -6.45 9.82
CA MET A 3 -23.20 -6.17 10.26
C MET A 3 -22.19 -6.51 9.15
N PHE A 4 -22.38 -7.61 8.42
CA PHE A 4 -21.54 -7.98 7.28
C PHE A 4 -21.45 -6.87 6.22
N HIS A 5 -22.58 -6.34 5.77
CA HIS A 5 -22.59 -5.30 4.73
C HIS A 5 -21.96 -3.98 5.20
N ALA A 6 -22.17 -3.60 6.45
CA ALA A 6 -21.55 -2.41 7.02
C ALA A 6 -20.01 -2.57 7.06
N THR A 7 -19.53 -3.70 7.60
CA THR A 7 -18.09 -4.01 7.67
C THR A 7 -17.47 -4.10 6.28
N LEU A 8 -18.13 -4.78 5.33
CA LEU A 8 -17.69 -4.89 3.94
C LEU A 8 -17.56 -3.50 3.28
N THR A 9 -18.53 -2.60 3.53
CA THR A 9 -18.48 -1.24 2.98
C THR A 9 -17.26 -0.47 3.47
N VAL A 10 -17.02 -0.48 4.78
CA VAL A 10 -15.91 0.27 5.36
C VAL A 10 -14.57 -0.38 4.96
N ALA A 11 -14.48 -1.71 4.96
CA ALA A 11 -13.29 -2.43 4.47
C ALA A 11 -12.98 -2.06 3.01
N THR A 12 -13.99 -2.07 2.14
CA THR A 12 -13.83 -1.69 0.72
C THR A 12 -13.34 -0.25 0.59
N LEU A 13 -13.92 0.69 1.33
CA LEU A 13 -13.49 2.09 1.33
C LEU A 13 -12.02 2.23 1.72
N LEU A 14 -11.61 1.62 2.84
CA LEU A 14 -10.22 1.74 3.29
C LEU A 14 -9.24 1.05 2.33
N CYS A 15 -9.57 -0.14 1.82
CA CYS A 15 -8.75 -0.83 0.82
C CYS A 15 -8.63 -0.01 -0.47
N SER A 16 -9.70 0.66 -0.92
CA SER A 16 -9.66 1.52 -2.11
C SER A 16 -8.79 2.76 -1.92
N LEU A 17 -8.79 3.36 -0.73
CA LEU A 17 -7.91 4.49 -0.41
C LEU A 17 -6.43 4.06 -0.41
N VAL A 18 -6.12 2.88 0.14
CA VAL A 18 -4.76 2.31 0.06
C VAL A 18 -4.38 2.01 -1.39
N ALA A 19 -5.26 1.37 -2.16
CA ALA A 19 -5.01 1.08 -3.58
C ALA A 19 -4.78 2.36 -4.39
N GLY A 20 -5.57 3.41 -4.15
CA GLY A 20 -5.43 4.72 -4.77
C GLY A 20 -4.09 5.39 -4.45
N LEU A 21 -3.63 5.32 -3.20
CA LEU A 21 -2.33 5.85 -2.81
C LEU A 21 -1.18 5.09 -3.51
N LEU A 22 -1.20 3.76 -3.50
CA LEU A 22 -0.20 2.93 -4.18
C LEU A 22 -0.18 3.21 -5.69
N PHE A 23 -1.36 3.35 -6.28
CA PHE A 23 -1.53 3.71 -7.70
C PHE A 23 -0.96 5.10 -8.00
N ALA A 24 -1.27 6.11 -7.18
CA ALA A 24 -0.73 7.46 -7.35
C ALA A 24 0.81 7.46 -7.31
N PHE A 25 1.40 6.71 -6.40
CA PHE A 25 2.86 6.54 -6.37
C PHE A 25 3.39 5.84 -7.63
N ALA A 26 2.70 4.80 -8.13
CA ALA A 26 3.15 4.06 -9.30
C ALA A 26 3.14 4.87 -10.60
N VAL A 27 2.09 5.70 -10.81
CA VAL A 27 1.84 6.34 -12.12
C VAL A 27 2.10 7.84 -12.15
N VAL A 28 2.19 8.50 -11.00
CA VAL A 28 2.38 9.95 -10.92
C VAL A 28 3.65 10.30 -10.14
N VAL A 29 3.71 9.88 -8.86
CA VAL A 29 4.73 10.40 -7.94
C VAL A 29 6.12 9.90 -8.34
N MET A 30 6.31 8.58 -8.46
CA MET A 30 7.63 8.02 -8.81
C MET A 30 8.09 8.40 -10.22
N PRO A 31 7.24 8.37 -11.26
CA PRO A 31 7.59 8.92 -12.56
C PRO A 31 7.96 10.40 -12.51
N GLY A 32 7.23 11.21 -11.73
CA GLY A 32 7.50 12.64 -11.59
C GLY A 32 8.86 12.93 -10.95
N ILE A 33 9.14 12.33 -9.79
CA ILE A 33 10.44 12.55 -9.12
C ILE A 33 11.62 11.86 -9.81
N ARG A 34 11.35 10.86 -10.65
CA ARG A 34 12.39 10.19 -11.45
C ARG A 34 13.10 11.15 -12.41
N ALA A 35 12.41 12.20 -12.85
CA ALA A 35 12.97 13.23 -13.72
C ALA A 35 13.99 14.16 -13.00
N LEU A 36 14.05 14.11 -11.67
CA LEU A 36 14.99 14.89 -10.86
C LEU A 36 16.39 14.26 -10.87
N ASP A 37 17.41 15.08 -10.58
CA ASP A 37 18.74 14.55 -10.29
C ASP A 37 18.74 13.68 -9.01
N ASP A 38 19.86 13.02 -8.74
CA ASP A 38 19.94 12.03 -7.65
C ASP A 38 19.77 12.67 -6.26
N ASP A 39 20.30 13.88 -6.04
CA ASP A 39 20.13 14.62 -4.77
C ASP A 39 18.66 15.00 -4.55
N ALA A 40 18.06 15.63 -5.54
CA ALA A 40 16.68 16.09 -5.47
C ALA A 40 15.69 14.92 -5.37
N PHE A 41 15.94 13.79 -6.08
CA PHE A 41 15.15 12.56 -5.96
C PHE A 41 15.15 12.01 -4.55
N LEU A 42 16.34 11.81 -3.95
CA LEU A 42 16.48 11.24 -2.61
C LEU A 42 15.80 12.13 -1.57
N ARG A 43 16.02 13.46 -1.64
CA ARG A 43 15.39 14.43 -0.74
C ARG A 43 13.88 14.49 -0.91
N ALA A 44 13.37 14.48 -2.14
CA ALA A 44 11.93 14.49 -2.40
C ALA A 44 11.26 13.27 -1.80
N PHE A 45 11.84 12.07 -2.00
CA PHE A 45 11.30 10.85 -1.41
C PHE A 45 11.35 10.89 0.12
N GLN A 46 12.48 11.30 0.72
CA GLN A 46 12.59 11.46 2.18
C GLN A 46 11.52 12.40 2.76
N LYS A 47 11.24 13.51 2.08
CA LYS A 47 10.21 14.46 2.55
C LYS A 47 8.82 13.87 2.52
N MET A 48 8.44 13.17 1.44
CA MET A 48 7.13 12.52 1.32
C MET A 48 6.96 11.37 2.32
N ASP A 49 7.92 10.45 2.38
CA ASP A 49 7.91 9.34 3.30
C ASP A 49 7.96 9.80 4.77
N GLY A 50 8.70 10.86 5.05
CA GLY A 50 8.79 11.48 6.38
C GLY A 50 7.44 11.99 6.91
N VAL A 51 6.47 12.32 6.05
CA VAL A 51 5.09 12.63 6.49
C VAL A 51 4.44 11.39 7.11
N ILE A 52 4.63 10.24 6.46
CA ILE A 52 4.12 8.94 6.93
C ILE A 52 4.81 8.53 8.21
N GLN A 53 6.14 8.61 8.26
CA GLN A 53 6.95 8.19 9.41
C GLN A 53 6.72 9.05 10.66
N ARG A 54 6.25 10.28 10.51
CA ARG A 54 5.81 11.13 11.64
C ARG A 54 4.37 10.85 12.08
N ASN A 55 3.84 9.67 11.77
CA ASN A 55 2.52 9.20 12.19
C ASN A 55 1.37 10.12 11.74
N GLN A 56 1.33 10.48 10.46
CA GLN A 56 0.19 11.20 9.90
C GLN A 56 -1.10 10.41 10.20
N SER A 57 -1.97 10.99 11.05
CA SER A 57 -3.06 10.26 11.70
C SER A 57 -4.08 9.66 10.74
N LEU A 58 -4.43 10.37 9.67
CA LEU A 58 -5.37 9.84 8.66
C LEU A 58 -4.75 8.68 7.86
N PHE A 59 -3.45 8.78 7.54
CA PHE A 59 -2.74 7.68 6.89
C PHE A 59 -2.74 6.43 7.79
N VAL A 60 -2.37 6.60 9.06
CA VAL A 60 -2.34 5.48 10.03
C VAL A 60 -3.74 4.87 10.20
N LEU A 61 -4.77 5.70 10.34
CA LEU A 61 -6.16 5.23 10.44
C LEU A 61 -6.57 4.39 9.22
N VAL A 62 -6.32 4.88 8.02
CA VAL A 62 -6.67 4.20 6.77
C VAL A 62 -5.84 2.92 6.61
N TRP A 63 -4.53 3.01 6.76
CA TRP A 63 -3.62 1.89 6.52
C TRP A 63 -3.79 0.78 7.55
N ALA A 64 -3.67 1.10 8.85
CA ALA A 64 -3.80 0.13 9.92
C ALA A 64 -5.26 -0.36 10.11
N GLY A 65 -6.25 0.52 9.92
CA GLY A 65 -7.67 0.16 10.01
C GLY A 65 -8.15 -0.76 8.89
N SER A 66 -7.55 -0.69 7.70
CA SER A 66 -7.93 -1.56 6.57
C SER A 66 -7.72 -3.05 6.85
N VAL A 67 -6.67 -3.41 7.59
CA VAL A 67 -6.32 -4.81 7.88
C VAL A 67 -7.37 -5.52 8.73
N PRO A 68 -7.70 -5.06 9.95
CA PRO A 68 -8.71 -5.73 10.77
C PRO A 68 -10.09 -5.74 10.11
N LEU A 69 -10.43 -4.69 9.35
CA LEU A 69 -11.74 -4.62 8.68
C LEU A 69 -11.85 -5.59 7.51
N VAL A 70 -10.81 -5.79 6.71
CA VAL A 70 -10.87 -6.78 5.63
C VAL A 70 -10.90 -8.21 6.19
N ILE A 71 -10.20 -8.47 7.30
CA ILE A 71 -10.23 -9.77 7.99
C ILE A 71 -11.62 -9.99 8.61
N ALA A 72 -12.19 -8.98 9.26
CA ALA A 72 -13.54 -9.07 9.83
C ALA A 72 -14.61 -9.28 8.74
N ALA A 73 -14.49 -8.60 7.59
CA ALA A 73 -15.38 -8.81 6.45
C ALA A 73 -15.31 -10.25 5.93
N ALA A 74 -14.10 -10.84 5.86
CA ALA A 74 -13.93 -12.24 5.47
C ALA A 74 -14.54 -13.20 6.50
N GLY A 75 -14.30 -12.98 7.80
CA GLY A 75 -14.88 -13.81 8.87
C GLY A 75 -16.42 -13.74 8.89
N LEU A 76 -16.99 -12.56 8.78
CA LEU A 76 -18.45 -12.37 8.67
C LEU A 76 -19.01 -12.97 7.38
N GLY A 77 -18.25 -12.87 6.26
CA GLY A 77 -18.62 -13.49 5.00
C GLY A 77 -18.68 -15.03 5.12
N VAL A 78 -17.73 -15.64 5.82
CA VAL A 78 -17.76 -17.09 6.10
C VAL A 78 -18.96 -17.47 6.96
N ALA A 79 -19.31 -16.65 7.95
CA ALA A 79 -20.39 -16.94 8.89
C ALA A 79 -21.79 -16.68 8.33
N SER A 80 -21.98 -15.69 7.42
CA SER A 80 -23.29 -15.21 7.04
C SER A 80 -23.56 -15.14 5.54
N ALA A 81 -22.54 -15.23 4.68
CA ALA A 81 -22.70 -15.25 3.23
C ALA A 81 -22.68 -16.71 2.70
N ALA A 82 -23.31 -16.89 1.52
CA ALA A 82 -23.32 -18.18 0.83
C ALA A 82 -22.64 -18.07 -0.55
N GLY A 83 -22.28 -19.21 -1.12
CA GLY A 83 -21.79 -19.29 -2.50
C GLY A 83 -20.55 -18.42 -2.79
N PRO A 84 -20.53 -17.74 -3.96
CA PRO A 84 -19.37 -16.96 -4.42
C PRO A 84 -19.00 -15.79 -3.50
N ALA A 85 -19.97 -15.14 -2.85
CA ALA A 85 -19.72 -14.01 -1.95
C ALA A 85 -18.76 -14.35 -0.81
N ARG A 86 -18.93 -15.54 -0.20
CA ARG A 86 -18.05 -16.04 0.86
C ARG A 86 -16.59 -16.11 0.38
N TRP A 87 -16.39 -16.74 -0.75
CA TRP A 87 -15.04 -16.97 -1.27
C TRP A 87 -14.38 -15.71 -1.81
N ALA A 88 -15.18 -14.79 -2.36
CA ALA A 88 -14.68 -13.50 -2.81
C ALA A 88 -14.11 -12.67 -1.65
N THR A 89 -14.79 -12.62 -0.49
CA THR A 89 -14.27 -11.91 0.69
C THR A 89 -13.02 -12.57 1.27
N VAL A 90 -12.97 -13.89 1.32
CA VAL A 90 -11.78 -14.63 1.81
C VAL A 90 -10.60 -14.40 0.87
N ALA A 91 -10.81 -14.51 -0.44
CA ALA A 91 -9.76 -14.27 -1.44
C ALA A 91 -9.27 -12.82 -1.38
N ALA A 92 -10.17 -11.84 -1.27
CA ALA A 92 -9.81 -10.44 -1.13
C ALA A 92 -8.95 -10.19 0.11
N ALA A 93 -9.33 -10.74 1.26
CA ALA A 93 -8.56 -10.62 2.49
C ALA A 93 -7.17 -11.29 2.38
N ALA A 94 -7.09 -12.49 1.81
CA ALA A 94 -5.82 -13.17 1.60
C ALA A 94 -4.90 -12.37 0.66
N ILE A 95 -5.40 -11.91 -0.48
CA ILE A 95 -4.64 -11.10 -1.44
C ILE A 95 -4.18 -9.80 -0.78
N TYR A 96 -5.05 -9.12 -0.04
CA TYR A 96 -4.70 -7.86 0.60
C TYR A 96 -3.65 -8.03 1.69
N VAL A 97 -3.81 -9.00 2.58
CA VAL A 97 -2.86 -9.24 3.68
C VAL A 97 -1.52 -9.78 3.15
N LEU A 98 -1.55 -10.81 2.32
CA LEU A 98 -0.33 -11.46 1.85
C LEU A 98 0.32 -10.74 0.67
N GLY A 99 -0.46 -10.12 -0.20
CA GLY A 99 0.04 -9.49 -1.42
C GLY A 99 0.30 -7.99 -1.28
N VAL A 100 -0.31 -7.30 -0.32
CA VAL A 100 -0.12 -5.86 -0.11
C VAL A 100 0.62 -5.59 1.20
N GLN A 101 0.08 -6.06 2.33
CA GLN A 101 0.62 -5.72 3.65
C GLN A 101 1.95 -6.43 3.93
N LEU A 102 2.06 -7.71 3.65
CA LEU A 102 3.30 -8.45 3.87
C LEU A 102 4.48 -7.90 3.07
N PRO A 103 4.37 -7.63 1.75
CA PRO A 103 5.45 -6.96 1.01
C PRO A 103 5.73 -5.53 1.50
N THR A 104 4.72 -4.81 1.97
CA THR A 104 4.94 -3.49 2.59
C THR A 104 5.90 -3.60 3.77
N ILE A 105 5.61 -4.51 4.69
CA ILE A 105 6.42 -4.72 5.91
C ILE A 105 7.79 -5.32 5.59
N ALA A 106 7.84 -6.30 4.69
CA ALA A 106 9.06 -7.04 4.41
C ALA A 106 10.03 -6.33 3.45
N VAL A 107 9.53 -5.42 2.60
CA VAL A 107 10.36 -4.81 1.54
C VAL A 107 10.31 -3.28 1.55
N ASN A 108 9.11 -2.68 1.42
CA ASN A 108 9.05 -1.23 1.20
C ASN A 108 9.39 -0.44 2.47
N ILE A 109 8.89 -0.83 3.65
CA ILE A 109 9.26 -0.18 4.93
C ILE A 109 10.77 -0.28 5.18
N PRO A 110 11.45 -1.44 5.09
CA PRO A 110 12.90 -1.51 5.22
C PRO A 110 13.66 -0.65 4.21
N LEU A 111 13.20 -0.55 2.95
CA LEU A 111 13.80 0.34 1.97
C LEU A 111 13.63 1.82 2.35
N ASN A 112 12.44 2.20 2.77
CA ASN A 112 12.15 3.56 3.24
C ASN A 112 13.03 3.93 4.44
N ASN A 113 13.10 3.07 5.45
CA ASN A 113 13.89 3.30 6.65
C ASN A 113 15.39 3.47 6.34
N ARG A 114 15.92 2.64 5.42
CA ARG A 114 17.31 2.78 4.97
C ARG A 114 17.54 4.12 4.28
N LEU A 115 16.60 4.55 3.44
CA LEU A 115 16.72 5.84 2.76
C LEU A 115 16.60 7.01 3.74
N GLN A 116 15.69 6.93 4.72
CA GLN A 116 15.55 7.97 5.76
C GLN A 116 16.81 8.12 6.63
N ALA A 117 17.55 7.04 6.85
CA ALA A 117 18.78 7.06 7.64
C ALA A 117 19.98 7.71 6.93
N ILE A 118 19.89 8.02 5.63
CA ILE A 118 20.95 8.62 4.85
C ILE A 118 20.93 10.15 5.03
N ASP A 119 22.06 10.73 5.43
CA ASP A 119 22.27 12.17 5.28
C ASP A 119 22.72 12.49 3.86
N VAL A 120 21.75 12.84 3.01
CA VAL A 120 22.00 13.12 1.58
C VAL A 120 22.98 14.30 1.39
N ALA A 121 23.05 15.24 2.35
CA ALA A 121 23.96 16.38 2.25
C ALA A 121 25.43 15.98 2.37
N SER A 122 25.74 14.94 3.13
CA SER A 122 27.10 14.46 3.35
C SER A 122 27.63 13.58 2.22
N LEU A 123 26.76 13.10 1.31
CA LEU A 123 27.16 12.19 0.24
C LEU A 123 27.79 12.92 -0.95
N SER A 124 28.79 12.28 -1.57
CA SER A 124 29.29 12.63 -2.90
C SER A 124 28.25 12.34 -4.00
N ALA A 125 28.46 12.84 -5.21
CA ALA A 125 27.57 12.59 -6.35
C ALA A 125 27.45 11.09 -6.68
N ASP A 126 28.56 10.35 -6.64
CA ASP A 126 28.58 8.92 -6.91
C ASP A 126 27.83 8.13 -5.82
N GLU A 127 27.97 8.49 -4.55
CA GLU A 127 27.25 7.85 -3.45
C GLU A 127 25.74 8.08 -3.54
N ARG A 128 25.29 9.29 -3.92
CA ARG A 128 23.87 9.58 -4.19
C ARG A 128 23.33 8.71 -5.31
N ARG A 129 24.05 8.60 -6.41
CA ARG A 129 23.71 7.73 -7.53
C ARG A 129 23.58 6.28 -7.09
N VAL A 130 24.52 5.76 -6.32
CA VAL A 130 24.49 4.38 -5.80
C VAL A 130 23.30 4.18 -4.86
N ALA A 131 23.02 5.13 -3.97
CA ALA A 131 21.89 5.08 -3.05
C ALA A 131 20.55 5.00 -3.82
N ARG A 132 20.38 5.85 -4.85
CA ARG A 132 19.21 5.84 -5.72
C ARG A 132 19.06 4.52 -6.47
N LEU A 133 20.11 4.01 -7.10
CA LEU A 133 20.09 2.76 -7.86
C LEU A 133 19.74 1.55 -6.98
N ARG A 134 20.14 1.54 -5.71
CA ARG A 134 19.78 0.48 -4.75
C ARG A 134 18.33 0.56 -4.28
N PHE A 135 17.75 1.76 -4.25
CA PHE A 135 16.41 2.01 -3.74
C PHE A 135 15.34 1.94 -4.84
N GLU A 136 15.42 2.81 -5.85
CA GLU A 136 14.35 3.12 -6.80
C GLU A 136 13.82 1.88 -7.55
N PRO A 137 14.65 1.05 -8.21
CA PRO A 137 14.12 -0.07 -9.03
C PRO A 137 13.41 -1.11 -8.17
N ARG A 138 13.94 -1.42 -6.99
CA ARG A 138 13.36 -2.42 -6.11
C ARG A 138 12.08 -1.91 -5.47
N TRP A 139 12.05 -0.66 -5.02
CA TRP A 139 10.88 -0.02 -4.44
C TRP A 139 9.73 0.04 -5.45
N ASN A 140 10.00 0.52 -6.68
CA ASN A 140 9.01 0.64 -7.75
C ASN A 140 8.41 -0.71 -8.13
N ARG A 141 9.23 -1.74 -8.32
CA ARG A 141 8.74 -3.08 -8.66
C ARG A 141 7.74 -3.59 -7.62
N TRP A 142 8.07 -3.47 -6.34
CA TRP A 142 7.18 -3.91 -5.28
C TRP A 142 5.96 -3.00 -5.12
N ASN A 143 6.11 -1.70 -5.36
CA ASN A 143 4.96 -0.80 -5.34
C ASN A 143 3.95 -1.15 -6.45
N VAL A 144 4.40 -1.41 -7.68
CA VAL A 144 3.52 -1.84 -8.78
C VAL A 144 2.83 -3.16 -8.47
N ALA A 145 3.56 -4.16 -7.97
CA ALA A 145 2.97 -5.44 -7.58
C ALA A 145 1.87 -5.28 -6.52
N ARG A 146 2.15 -4.50 -5.47
CA ARG A 146 1.15 -4.19 -4.42
C ARG A 146 -0.03 -3.40 -4.96
N THR A 147 0.19 -2.48 -5.88
CA THR A 147 -0.89 -1.71 -6.53
C THR A 147 -1.86 -2.64 -7.25
N VAL A 148 -1.34 -3.53 -8.09
CA VAL A 148 -2.18 -4.50 -8.82
C VAL A 148 -2.98 -5.38 -7.85
N LEU A 149 -2.32 -5.93 -6.82
CA LEU A 149 -2.97 -6.79 -5.85
C LEU A 149 -3.99 -6.05 -4.97
N ALA A 150 -3.73 -4.78 -4.61
CA ALA A 150 -4.69 -3.95 -3.89
C ALA A 150 -5.94 -3.64 -4.72
N VAL A 151 -5.76 -3.35 -6.02
CA VAL A 151 -6.89 -3.15 -6.95
C VAL A 151 -7.69 -4.45 -7.09
N VAL A 152 -7.05 -5.59 -7.28
CA VAL A 152 -7.74 -6.90 -7.38
C VAL A 152 -8.53 -7.19 -6.10
N ALA A 153 -7.93 -7.01 -4.92
CA ALA A 153 -8.62 -7.19 -3.65
C ALA A 153 -9.84 -6.28 -3.53
N THR A 154 -9.70 -5.00 -3.90
CA THR A 154 -10.80 -4.02 -3.87
C THR A 154 -11.93 -4.41 -4.82
N VAL A 155 -11.60 -4.86 -6.04
CA VAL A 155 -12.60 -5.33 -7.02
C VAL A 155 -13.36 -6.54 -6.47
N LEU A 156 -12.67 -7.51 -5.86
CA LEU A 156 -13.33 -8.67 -5.23
C LEU A 156 -14.30 -8.26 -4.12
N LEU A 157 -13.91 -7.28 -3.26
CA LEU A 157 -14.81 -6.74 -2.23
C LEU A 157 -16.04 -6.05 -2.83
N LEU A 158 -15.88 -5.32 -3.94
CA LEU A 158 -16.99 -4.68 -4.65
C LEU A 158 -17.95 -5.71 -5.26
N LEU A 159 -17.40 -6.73 -5.94
CA LEU A 159 -18.19 -7.79 -6.57
C LEU A 159 -18.93 -8.66 -5.55
N THR A 160 -18.46 -8.73 -4.30
CA THR A 160 -19.16 -9.46 -3.22
C THR A 160 -20.60 -8.96 -3.02
N ARG A 161 -20.90 -7.71 -3.37
CA ARG A 161 -22.26 -7.13 -3.27
C ARG A 161 -23.20 -7.57 -4.40
N SER A 162 -22.66 -8.08 -5.49
CA SER A 162 -23.43 -8.51 -6.65
C SER A 162 -23.83 -9.99 -6.60
N PHE A 163 -23.32 -10.70 -5.61
CA PHE A 163 -23.65 -12.10 -5.32
C PHE A 163 -24.65 -12.19 -4.17
#